data_b28fe54e4437ea2f68a79da32f43427c
#
_entry.id   b28fe54e4437ea2f68a79da32f43427c
#
_cell.length_a   1.000
_cell.length_b   1.000
_cell.length_c   1.000
_cell.angle_alpha   90.00
_cell.angle_beta   90.00
_cell.angle_gamma   90.00
#
_symmetry.space_group_name_H-M   'P 1'
#
loop_
_entity.id
_entity.type
_entity.pdbx_description
1 polymer ?
#
loop_
_entity_poly.entity_id
_entity_poly.type
_entity_poly.pdbx_seq_one_letter_code
_entity_poly.pdbx_strand_id
1 'polypeptide(L)'
;PYLLIMSFVTAGVAWYLHRKRKPIPVTGEEAEEEDSSNPLEFKVALIFAVLFVIFTIVTHYTLIYTGTGGLNVLSFIAGLSDITPFILNLLQGSGVAVVVVTACCMQAIVSNIAVNMCYALFFAGGKSPLRQWVLRGFGGVIAVNVCMLLFFYLL
;
A
#
# COMPACT_ATOMS: atom_id res chain seq x y z
N PRO A 1 -16.85 3.99 2.65
CA PRO A 1 -16.53 4.60 3.95
C PRO A 1 -15.30 3.97 4.62
N TYR A 2 -15.09 2.65 4.55
CA TYR A 2 -13.99 1.95 5.23
C TYR A 2 -12.60 2.46 4.84
N LEU A 3 -12.33 2.70 3.55
CA LEU A 3 -11.05 3.22 3.08
C LEU A 3 -10.78 4.65 3.57
N LEU A 4 -11.82 5.48 3.71
CA LEU A 4 -11.68 6.81 4.28
C LEU A 4 -11.34 6.75 5.77
N ILE A 5 -11.99 5.86 6.53
CA ILE A 5 -11.69 5.66 7.95
C ILE A 5 -10.23 5.20 8.11
N MET A 6 -9.79 4.25 7.28
CA MET A 6 -8.40 3.79 7.24
C MET A 6 -7.42 4.94 6.99
N SER A 7 -7.73 5.81 6.02
CA SER A 7 -6.90 6.98 5.70
C SER A 7 -6.80 7.94 6.89
N PHE A 8 -7.92 8.25 7.56
CA PHE A 8 -7.91 9.12 8.74
C PHE A 8 -7.15 8.52 9.92
N VAL A 9 -7.28 7.21 10.14
CA VAL A 9 -6.56 6.52 11.22
C VAL A 9 -5.05 6.53 10.94
N THR A 10 -4.63 6.22 9.72
CA THR A 10 -3.19 6.27 9.34
C THR A 10 -2.62 7.68 9.44
N ALA A 11 -3.37 8.70 9.00
CA ALA A 11 -2.99 10.10 9.16
C ALA A 11 -2.90 10.50 10.65
N GLY A 12 -3.83 10.07 11.49
CA GLY A 12 -3.81 10.30 12.93
C GLY A 12 -2.60 9.67 13.62
N VAL A 13 -2.26 8.43 13.28
CA VAL A 13 -1.06 7.74 13.79
C VAL A 13 0.20 8.47 13.31
N ALA A 14 0.29 8.85 12.05
CA ALA A 14 1.41 9.61 11.52
C ALA A 14 1.58 10.96 12.22
N TRP A 15 0.50 11.70 12.44
CA TRP A 15 0.50 12.97 13.17
C TRP A 15 0.94 12.80 14.63
N TYR A 16 0.45 11.77 15.32
CA TYR A 16 0.86 11.46 16.69
C TYR A 16 2.33 11.14 16.81
N LEU A 17 2.87 10.36 15.86
CA LEU A 17 4.29 10.02 15.81
C LEU A 17 5.14 11.23 15.46
N HIS A 18 4.69 12.08 14.53
CA HIS A 18 5.37 13.32 14.16
C HIS A 18 5.48 14.28 15.34
N ARG A 19 4.42 14.42 16.15
CA ARG A 19 4.41 15.28 17.34
C ARG A 19 5.40 14.82 18.42
N LYS A 20 5.71 13.51 18.48
CA LYS A 20 6.69 12.96 19.43
C LYS A 20 8.13 12.97 18.92
N ARG A 21 8.38 13.31 17.65
CA ARG A 21 9.72 13.43 17.12
C ARG A 21 10.37 14.73 17.62
N LYS A 22 11.58 14.60 18.20
CA LYS A 22 12.48 15.75 18.30
C LYS A 22 12.92 16.13 16.88
N PRO A 23 12.98 17.44 16.52
CA PRO A 23 13.39 17.85 15.19
C PRO A 23 14.82 17.35 14.92
N ILE A 24 14.95 16.50 13.90
CA ILE A 24 16.24 16.20 13.30
C ILE A 24 16.51 17.35 12.32
N PRO A 25 17.66 18.04 12.39
CA PRO A 25 17.99 19.05 11.38
C PRO A 25 18.03 18.37 10.02
N VAL A 26 17.06 18.69 9.20
CA VAL A 26 17.01 18.27 7.80
C VAL A 26 18.02 19.17 7.08
N THR A 27 19.17 18.60 6.76
CA THR A 27 20.09 19.22 5.79
C THR A 27 19.34 19.21 4.46
N GLY A 28 19.19 20.42 3.86
CA GLY A 28 18.32 20.68 2.74
C GLY A 28 18.50 19.68 1.59
N GLU A 29 17.44 18.94 1.29
CA GLU A 29 17.24 18.42 -0.05
C GLU A 29 16.60 19.53 -0.87
N GLU A 30 17.35 19.97 -1.85
CA GLU A 30 16.93 20.92 -2.87
C GLU A 30 15.63 20.38 -3.49
N ALA A 31 14.60 21.24 -3.50
CA ALA A 31 13.41 20.97 -4.29
C ALA A 31 13.87 20.90 -5.76
N GLU A 32 13.91 19.70 -6.33
CA GLU A 32 14.07 19.53 -7.77
C GLU A 32 12.88 20.22 -8.44
N GLU A 33 13.17 21.33 -9.12
CA GLU A 33 12.23 21.98 -10.01
C GLU A 33 11.78 20.95 -11.05
N GLU A 34 10.48 20.71 -11.14
CA GLU A 34 9.86 19.89 -12.18
C GLU A 34 10.15 20.51 -13.55
N ASP A 35 11.23 20.07 -14.17
CA ASP A 35 11.48 20.33 -15.59
C ASP A 35 10.53 19.45 -16.41
N SER A 36 9.51 20.06 -16.99
CA SER A 36 8.34 19.45 -17.63
C SER A 36 8.62 18.67 -18.94
N SER A 37 9.88 18.26 -19.18
CA SER A 37 10.28 17.49 -20.36
C SER A 37 11.18 16.28 -20.05
N ASN A 38 11.04 15.68 -18.87
CA ASN A 38 11.96 14.63 -18.43
C ASN A 38 11.58 13.27 -19.06
N PRO A 39 12.46 12.64 -19.88
CA PRO A 39 12.21 11.32 -20.47
C PRO A 39 12.03 10.20 -19.43
N LEU A 40 12.37 10.45 -18.16
CA LEU A 40 12.12 9.56 -17.03
C LEU A 40 10.62 9.41 -16.74
N GLU A 41 9.83 10.48 -16.85
CA GLU A 41 8.38 10.43 -16.62
C GLU A 41 7.69 9.54 -17.65
N PHE A 42 8.11 9.61 -18.93
CA PHE A 42 7.56 8.75 -19.97
C PHE A 42 7.86 7.26 -19.71
N LYS A 43 9.07 6.94 -19.25
CA LYS A 43 9.43 5.55 -18.88
C LYS A 43 8.58 5.04 -17.71
N VAL A 44 8.40 5.87 -16.68
CA VAL A 44 7.55 5.53 -15.52
C VAL A 44 6.10 5.32 -15.96
N ALA A 45 5.56 6.21 -16.80
CA ALA A 45 4.21 6.07 -17.33
C ALA A 45 4.05 4.79 -18.17
N LEU A 46 5.06 4.44 -18.98
CA LEU A 46 5.06 3.22 -19.78
C LEU A 46 5.07 1.98 -18.90
N ILE A 47 5.93 1.93 -17.88
CA ILE A 47 6.00 0.83 -16.91
C ILE A 47 4.67 0.67 -16.20
N PHE A 48 4.07 1.78 -15.77
CA PHE A 48 2.75 1.78 -15.13
C PHE A 48 1.66 1.21 -16.05
N ALA A 49 1.65 1.63 -17.32
CA ALA A 49 0.70 1.13 -18.32
C ALA A 49 0.85 -0.37 -18.55
N VAL A 50 2.08 -0.87 -18.67
CA VAL A 50 2.37 -2.31 -18.84
C VAL A 50 1.92 -3.09 -17.60
N LEU A 51 2.24 -2.61 -16.40
CA LEU A 51 1.79 -3.23 -15.14
C LEU A 51 0.27 -3.26 -15.04
N PHE A 52 -0.40 -2.18 -15.43
CA PHE A 52 -1.86 -2.12 -15.43
C PHE A 52 -2.47 -3.18 -16.36
N VAL A 53 -1.94 -3.34 -17.57
CA VAL A 53 -2.39 -4.38 -18.53
C VAL A 53 -2.13 -5.78 -17.96
N ILE A 54 -0.96 -6.03 -17.37
CA ILE A 54 -0.63 -7.32 -16.75
C ILE A 54 -1.62 -7.62 -15.62
N PHE A 55 -1.87 -6.68 -14.72
CA PHE A 55 -2.84 -6.89 -13.62
C PHE A 55 -4.25 -7.10 -14.15
N THR A 56 -4.66 -6.41 -15.23
CA THR A 56 -5.97 -6.63 -15.85
C THR A 56 -6.12 -8.07 -16.33
N ILE A 57 -5.12 -8.58 -17.05
CA ILE A 57 -5.11 -9.95 -17.57
C ILE A 57 -5.11 -10.96 -16.41
N VAL A 58 -4.20 -10.79 -15.45
CA VAL A 58 -4.06 -11.70 -14.30
C VAL A 58 -5.33 -11.71 -13.45
N THR A 59 -5.92 -10.56 -13.16
CA THR A 59 -7.17 -10.45 -12.41
C THR A 59 -8.31 -11.16 -13.11
N HIS A 60 -8.44 -10.96 -14.43
CA HIS A 60 -9.48 -11.60 -15.25
C HIS A 60 -9.37 -13.12 -15.20
N TYR A 61 -8.19 -13.67 -15.47
CA TYR A 61 -7.97 -15.11 -15.42
C TYR A 61 -8.12 -15.69 -14.02
N THR A 62 -7.64 -14.98 -12.98
CA THR A 62 -7.83 -15.39 -11.58
C THR A 62 -9.31 -15.52 -11.23
N LEU A 63 -10.14 -14.55 -11.64
CA LEU A 63 -11.58 -14.61 -11.42
C LEU A 63 -12.24 -15.80 -12.13
N ILE A 64 -11.83 -16.13 -13.36
CA ILE A 64 -12.40 -17.24 -14.13
C ILE A 64 -12.02 -18.59 -13.51
N TYR A 65 -10.75 -18.79 -13.14
CA TYR A 65 -10.26 -20.10 -12.71
C TYR A 65 -10.38 -20.36 -11.22
N THR A 66 -10.26 -19.35 -10.37
CA THR A 66 -10.21 -19.50 -8.90
C THR A 66 -11.26 -18.67 -8.17
N GLY A 67 -12.00 -17.83 -8.88
CA GLY A 67 -13.03 -16.98 -8.31
C GLY A 67 -12.46 -15.93 -7.33
N THR A 68 -13.31 -15.54 -6.37
CA THR A 68 -12.97 -14.49 -5.38
C THR A 68 -11.86 -14.92 -4.41
N GLY A 69 -11.72 -16.24 -4.15
CA GLY A 69 -10.63 -16.77 -3.32
C GLY A 69 -9.26 -16.51 -3.92
N GLY A 70 -9.11 -16.73 -5.24
CA GLY A 70 -7.87 -16.41 -5.95
C GLY A 70 -7.57 -14.92 -5.98
N LEU A 71 -8.60 -14.08 -6.06
CA LEU A 71 -8.43 -12.64 -6.02
C LEU A 71 -7.86 -12.16 -4.67
N ASN A 72 -8.26 -12.79 -3.57
CA ASN A 72 -7.68 -12.52 -2.25
C ASN A 72 -6.18 -12.85 -2.20
N VAL A 73 -5.77 -13.99 -2.76
CA VAL A 73 -4.35 -14.36 -2.84
C VAL A 73 -3.59 -13.38 -3.74
N LEU A 74 -4.17 -13.03 -4.89
CA LEU A 74 -3.57 -12.07 -5.81
C LEU A 74 -3.37 -10.70 -5.16
N SER A 75 -4.28 -10.26 -4.30
CA SER A 75 -4.16 -8.98 -3.60
C SER A 75 -2.97 -8.94 -2.64
N PHE A 76 -2.65 -10.03 -1.97
CA PHE A 76 -1.43 -10.13 -1.16
C PHE A 76 -0.17 -10.06 -2.02
N ILE A 77 -0.16 -10.75 -3.16
CA ILE A 77 0.99 -10.74 -4.09
C ILE A 77 1.16 -9.33 -4.69
N ALA A 78 0.08 -8.69 -5.11
CA ALA A 78 0.12 -7.32 -5.62
C ALA A 78 0.66 -6.32 -4.58
N GLY A 79 0.34 -6.54 -3.30
CA GLY A 79 0.87 -5.74 -2.20
C GLY A 79 2.39 -5.81 -2.02
N LEU A 80 3.05 -6.87 -2.53
CA LEU A 80 4.53 -6.99 -2.48
C LEU A 80 5.23 -6.07 -3.48
N SER A 81 4.53 -5.58 -4.48
CA SER A 81 5.02 -4.67 -5.51
C SER A 81 4.30 -3.31 -5.44
N ASP A 82 4.10 -2.66 -6.56
CA ASP A 82 3.28 -1.45 -6.62
C ASP A 82 1.79 -1.81 -6.66
N ILE A 83 1.07 -1.41 -5.60
CA ILE A 83 -0.36 -1.68 -5.45
C ILE A 83 -1.24 -0.80 -6.35
N THR A 84 -0.70 0.30 -6.86
CA THR A 84 -1.49 1.32 -7.57
C THR A 84 -2.18 0.77 -8.83
N PRO A 85 -1.47 0.08 -9.75
CA PRO A 85 -2.09 -0.50 -10.93
C PRO A 85 -3.14 -1.56 -10.59
N PHE A 86 -2.90 -2.36 -9.55
CA PHE A 86 -3.83 -3.39 -9.10
C PHE A 86 -5.12 -2.79 -8.54
N ILE A 87 -5.01 -1.81 -7.64
CA ILE A 87 -6.18 -1.14 -7.04
C ILE A 87 -6.99 -0.43 -8.12
N LEU A 88 -6.34 0.30 -9.05
CA LEU A 88 -7.03 0.96 -10.14
C LEU A 88 -7.77 -0.03 -11.04
N ASN A 89 -7.18 -1.18 -11.34
CA ASN A 89 -7.82 -2.23 -12.10
C ASN A 89 -9.08 -2.76 -11.40
N LEU A 90 -9.02 -3.03 -10.11
CA LEU A 90 -10.18 -3.48 -9.33
C LEU A 90 -11.31 -2.44 -9.30
N LEU A 91 -10.97 -1.16 -9.18
CA LEU A 91 -11.95 -0.07 -9.10
C LEU A 91 -12.59 0.26 -10.44
N GLN A 92 -11.88 0.05 -11.56
CA GLN A 92 -12.39 0.36 -12.91
C GLN A 92 -13.40 -0.64 -13.46
N GLY A 93 -13.67 -1.72 -12.77
CA GLY A 93 -14.77 -2.61 -13.13
C GLY A 93 -14.37 -4.04 -13.42
N SER A 94 -13.93 -4.74 -12.39
CA SER A 94 -13.70 -6.19 -12.43
C SER A 94 -15.00 -7.03 -12.50
N GLY A 95 -16.18 -6.42 -12.50
CA GLY A 95 -17.47 -7.12 -12.40
C GLY A 95 -17.68 -7.83 -11.06
N VAL A 96 -16.86 -7.56 -10.08
CA VAL A 96 -16.86 -8.19 -8.75
C VAL A 96 -17.67 -7.33 -7.77
N ALA A 97 -18.31 -7.96 -6.80
CA ALA A 97 -19.05 -7.25 -5.76
C ALA A 97 -18.13 -6.26 -5.01
N VAL A 98 -18.64 -5.05 -4.75
CA VAL A 98 -17.91 -3.97 -4.08
C VAL A 98 -17.30 -4.42 -2.75
N VAL A 99 -17.97 -5.32 -2.03
CA VAL A 99 -17.47 -5.90 -0.77
C VAL A 99 -16.16 -6.65 -0.99
N VAL A 100 -16.06 -7.48 -2.03
CA VAL A 100 -14.84 -8.23 -2.35
C VAL A 100 -13.73 -7.30 -2.82
N VAL A 101 -14.05 -6.32 -3.66
CA VAL A 101 -13.08 -5.29 -4.09
C VAL A 101 -12.49 -4.54 -2.89
N THR A 102 -13.34 -4.14 -1.94
CA THR A 102 -12.90 -3.46 -0.72
C THR A 102 -11.96 -4.34 0.10
N ALA A 103 -12.32 -5.62 0.31
CA ALA A 103 -11.47 -6.57 1.04
C ALA A 103 -10.10 -6.75 0.36
N CYS A 104 -10.07 -6.94 -0.96
CA CYS A 104 -8.84 -7.08 -1.74
C CYS A 104 -7.95 -5.84 -1.67
N CYS A 105 -8.54 -4.64 -1.76
CA CYS A 105 -7.81 -3.39 -1.60
C CYS A 105 -7.20 -3.27 -0.19
N MET A 106 -7.95 -3.59 0.86
CA MET A 106 -7.44 -3.57 2.23
C MET A 106 -6.30 -4.58 2.43
N GLN A 107 -6.42 -5.79 1.90
CA GLN A 107 -5.38 -6.80 1.96
C GLN A 107 -4.10 -6.37 1.23
N ALA A 108 -4.23 -5.81 0.02
CA ALA A 108 -3.10 -5.29 -0.74
C ALA A 108 -2.36 -4.18 0.02
N ILE A 109 -3.10 -3.25 0.64
CA ILE A 109 -2.53 -2.18 1.46
C ILE A 109 -1.78 -2.74 2.67
N VAL A 110 -2.36 -3.70 3.41
CA VAL A 110 -1.71 -4.34 4.55
C VAL A 110 -0.40 -5.04 4.13
N SER A 111 -0.44 -5.79 3.02
CA SER A 111 0.74 -6.47 2.48
C SER A 111 1.83 -5.47 2.09
N ASN A 112 1.47 -4.37 1.42
CA ASN A 112 2.42 -3.33 1.04
C ASN A 112 3.06 -2.64 2.24
N ILE A 113 2.28 -2.29 3.27
CA ILE A 113 2.80 -1.70 4.50
C ILE A 113 3.76 -2.68 5.21
N ALA A 114 3.44 -3.98 5.22
CA ALA A 114 4.30 -5.01 5.81
C ALA A 114 5.66 -5.11 5.08
N VAL A 115 5.64 -5.08 3.76
CA VAL A 115 6.87 -5.07 2.94
C VAL A 115 7.71 -3.82 3.19
N ASN A 116 7.07 -2.65 3.20
CA ASN A 116 7.76 -1.39 3.51
C ASN A 116 8.35 -1.39 4.93
N MET A 117 7.65 -2.00 5.91
CA MET A 117 8.20 -2.21 7.24
C MET A 117 9.45 -3.10 7.20
N CYS A 118 9.42 -4.20 6.44
CA CYS A 118 10.58 -5.09 6.28
C CYS A 118 11.78 -4.34 5.68
N TYR A 119 11.57 -3.56 4.62
CA TYR A 119 12.62 -2.72 4.04
C TYR A 119 13.16 -1.71 5.05
N ALA A 120 12.30 -0.99 5.75
CA ALA A 120 12.70 -0.02 6.75
C ALA A 120 13.50 -0.66 7.89
N LEU A 121 13.14 -1.87 8.33
CA LEU A 121 13.88 -2.62 9.35
C LEU A 121 15.24 -3.10 8.84
N PHE A 122 15.30 -3.52 7.57
CA PHE A 122 16.55 -3.96 6.95
C PHE A 122 17.57 -2.81 6.88
N PHE A 123 17.13 -1.64 6.43
CA PHE A 123 18.00 -0.46 6.32
C PHE A 123 18.28 0.23 7.66
N ALA A 124 17.45 0.03 8.71
CA ALA A 124 17.64 0.66 10.02
C ALA A 124 18.83 0.06 10.82
N GLY A 125 19.39 -1.08 10.41
CA GLY A 125 20.50 -1.75 11.09
C GLY A 125 20.11 -2.41 12.43
N GLY A 126 21.00 -3.25 12.97
CA GLY A 126 20.67 -4.21 14.04
C GLY A 126 20.34 -3.63 15.42
N LYS A 127 20.88 -2.46 15.82
CA LYS A 127 20.77 -1.90 17.19
C LYS A 127 20.42 -0.41 17.23
N SER A 128 19.83 0.13 16.19
CA SER A 128 19.47 1.54 16.12
C SER A 128 18.17 1.84 16.90
N PRO A 129 18.08 2.97 17.63
CA PRO A 129 16.84 3.43 18.24
C PRO A 129 15.73 3.67 17.17
N LEU A 130 16.11 3.90 15.92
CA LEU A 130 15.24 4.01 14.77
C LEU A 130 14.38 2.75 14.55
N ARG A 131 14.98 1.55 14.79
CA ARG A 131 14.26 0.28 14.65
C ARG A 131 13.02 0.19 15.55
N GLN A 132 13.12 0.67 16.79
CA GLN A 132 11.97 0.66 17.71
C GLN A 132 10.87 1.60 17.24
N TRP A 133 11.21 2.76 16.65
CA TRP A 133 10.26 3.70 16.10
C TRP A 133 9.58 3.14 14.85
N VAL A 134 10.34 2.50 13.97
CA VAL A 134 9.81 1.81 12.78
C VAL A 134 8.82 0.73 13.21
N LEU A 135 9.20 -0.15 14.14
CA LEU A 135 8.32 -1.23 14.64
C LEU A 135 7.04 -0.69 15.27
N ARG A 136 7.12 0.36 16.09
CA ARG A 136 5.94 0.95 16.72
C ARG A 136 5.03 1.67 15.70
N GLY A 137 5.63 2.40 14.76
CA GLY A 137 4.90 3.14 13.73
C GLY A 137 4.20 2.21 12.75
N PHE A 138 4.95 1.39 12.04
CA PHE A 138 4.41 0.45 11.05
C PHE A 138 3.57 -0.64 11.71
N GLY A 139 4.01 -1.18 12.86
CA GLY A 139 3.26 -2.19 13.60
C GLY A 139 1.91 -1.68 14.08
N GLY A 140 1.83 -0.44 14.57
CA GLY A 140 0.56 0.21 14.93
C GLY A 140 -0.38 0.37 13.75
N VAL A 141 0.13 0.83 12.60
CA VAL A 141 -0.67 0.98 11.38
C VAL A 141 -1.16 -0.39 10.88
N ILE A 142 -0.30 -1.41 10.86
CA ILE A 142 -0.68 -2.77 10.47
C ILE A 142 -1.75 -3.32 11.41
N ALA A 143 -1.58 -3.19 12.72
CA ALA A 143 -2.53 -3.68 13.71
C ALA A 143 -3.92 -3.08 13.52
N VAL A 144 -4.01 -1.75 13.32
CA VAL A 144 -5.28 -1.08 13.04
C VAL A 144 -5.91 -1.57 11.75
N ASN A 145 -5.12 -1.70 10.67
CA ASN A 145 -5.62 -2.18 9.37
C ASN A 145 -6.12 -3.63 9.45
N VAL A 146 -5.39 -4.50 10.16
CA VAL A 146 -5.81 -5.90 10.38
C VAL A 146 -7.08 -5.96 11.24
N CYS A 147 -7.19 -5.16 12.29
CA CYS A 147 -8.42 -5.07 13.09
C CYS A 147 -9.61 -4.62 12.24
N MET A 148 -9.43 -3.63 11.37
CA MET A 148 -10.49 -3.17 10.46
C MET A 148 -10.87 -4.25 9.44
N LEU A 149 -9.90 -4.97 8.92
CA LEU A 149 -10.12 -6.07 7.99
C LEU A 149 -10.89 -7.21 8.66
N LEU A 150 -10.51 -7.60 9.88
CA LEU A 150 -11.24 -8.60 10.67
C LEU A 150 -12.66 -8.15 10.98
N PHE A 151 -12.86 -6.90 11.38
CA PHE A 151 -14.18 -6.34 11.61
C PHE A 151 -15.04 -6.38 10.34
N PHE A 152 -14.44 -6.11 9.18
CA PHE A 152 -15.12 -6.17 7.89
C PHE A 152 -15.55 -7.60 7.50
N TYR A 153 -14.77 -8.64 7.87
CA TYR A 153 -15.15 -10.04 7.64
C TYR A 153 -16.17 -10.58 8.64
N LEU A 154 -16.29 -9.97 9.81
CA LEU A 154 -17.26 -10.38 10.84
C LEU A 154 -18.64 -9.74 10.68
N LEU A 155 -18.73 -8.65 9.93
CA LEU A 155 -19.97 -7.90 9.68
C LEU A 155 -20.62 -8.35 8.38
#